data_80787074b21ea1f34d67af1e513b95f4
#
_entry.id   80787074b21ea1f34d67af1e513b95f4
#
_cell.length_a   1.000
_cell.length_b   1.000
_cell.length_c   1.000
_cell.angle_alpha   90.00
_cell.angle_beta   90.00
_cell.angle_gamma   90.00
#
_symmetry.space_group_name_H-M   'P 1'
#
loop_
_entity.id
_entity.type
_entity.pdbx_description
1 polymer ?
#
loop_
_entity_poly.entity_id
_entity_poly.type
_entity_poly.pdbx_seq_one_letter_code
_entity_poly.pdbx_strand_id
1 'polypeptide(L)'
;MTQEQNTTQVYFVDQTSERDHHMVFNASMIKVLMLLYPNAQMNVCSILTNQESVKQLLSKDALDKINFASIHNPKVKNGNKVLKALNYFRKEIIRFQVFRKMLRTTSRQDLIFLSITTFTSFTLFKFLKQFYRTRVIAVLHGDIDFIYFPTNCIERINAKAHKWIFRKKLPEFKYLLLNKIAKKNLINDRYLKEDEVYEIDHPFTFLKNDFRLREQETWQPVKIGHIGSMEVERKNSHYIYTLAEKFQEEIKNGLLQFRIAGLITPSVIKYKNEWVHEVVGNNEPDKPQYLTRSQYESELKLLDYCIFFYPEHQYIYRASGAVVDFINGLIPIITLKHPFFDYLFEIGGNIGFVCNDLNEMEILLKRMAHADPEILDQYKQQQKNIQLLQGRFSVETIAKDLKHQMALHF
;
A
#
# COMPACT_ATOMS: atom_id res chain seq x y z
N MET A 1 -38.64 -11.78 28.61
CA MET A 1 -38.04 -10.96 27.53
C MET A 1 -36.53 -11.08 27.69
N THR A 2 -35.94 -12.00 26.95
CA THR A 2 -34.48 -12.15 26.86
C THR A 2 -33.93 -10.92 26.17
N GLN A 3 -33.14 -10.11 26.90
CA GLN A 3 -32.31 -9.09 26.26
C GLN A 3 -31.38 -9.82 25.27
N GLU A 4 -31.69 -9.75 24.00
CA GLU A 4 -30.69 -10.02 22.94
C GLU A 4 -29.54 -9.05 23.23
N GLN A 5 -28.43 -9.58 23.74
CA GLN A 5 -27.18 -8.84 23.81
C GLN A 5 -26.81 -8.48 22.38
N ASN A 6 -27.09 -7.22 22.01
CA ASN A 6 -26.74 -6.69 20.69
C ASN A 6 -25.23 -6.79 20.50
N THR A 7 -24.79 -7.84 19.82
CA THR A 7 -23.38 -8.06 19.49
C THR A 7 -22.88 -6.87 18.65
N THR A 8 -21.80 -6.25 19.08
CA THR A 8 -21.14 -5.17 18.30
C THR A 8 -20.85 -5.61 16.89
N GLN A 9 -21.21 -4.78 15.90
CA GLN A 9 -20.96 -5.04 14.49
C GLN A 9 -19.75 -4.21 14.02
N VAL A 10 -18.82 -4.85 13.31
CA VAL A 10 -17.70 -4.17 12.65
C VAL A 10 -17.85 -4.35 11.15
N TYR A 11 -17.97 -3.25 10.43
CA TYR A 11 -18.07 -3.24 8.97
C TYR A 11 -16.75 -2.80 8.35
N PHE A 12 -16.08 -3.68 7.65
CA PHE A 12 -14.94 -3.36 6.80
C PHE A 12 -15.44 -3.09 5.39
N VAL A 13 -15.15 -1.91 4.84
CA VAL A 13 -15.71 -1.49 3.54
C VAL A 13 -14.61 -1.10 2.57
N ASP A 14 -14.52 -1.82 1.45
CA ASP A 14 -13.72 -1.45 0.28
C ASP A 14 -14.61 -1.39 -0.96
N GLN A 15 -14.80 -0.21 -1.52
CA GLN A 15 -15.74 0.00 -2.61
C GLN A 15 -15.11 -0.09 -4.00
N THR A 16 -13.79 -0.12 -4.10
CA THR A 16 -13.12 0.13 -5.39
C THR A 16 -12.15 -0.95 -5.82
N SER A 17 -11.58 -1.70 -4.88
CA SER A 17 -10.59 -2.71 -5.21
C SER A 17 -11.20 -3.88 -5.95
N GLU A 18 -10.57 -4.27 -7.05
CA GLU A 18 -10.91 -5.45 -7.84
C GLU A 18 -9.74 -6.43 -7.83
N ARG A 19 -10.03 -7.73 -7.85
CA ARG A 19 -9.03 -8.81 -7.83
C ARG A 19 -8.00 -8.61 -6.72
N ASP A 20 -6.72 -8.67 -7.05
CA ASP A 20 -5.61 -8.63 -6.10
C ASP A 20 -5.24 -7.21 -5.64
N HIS A 21 -5.92 -6.18 -6.17
CA HIS A 21 -5.66 -4.81 -5.76
C HIS A 21 -5.99 -4.63 -4.27
N HIS A 22 -5.03 -4.16 -3.48
CA HIS A 22 -5.11 -4.00 -2.02
C HIS A 22 -5.46 -5.27 -1.21
N MET A 23 -5.42 -6.47 -1.80
CA MET A 23 -5.83 -7.69 -1.11
C MET A 23 -5.03 -7.93 0.18
N VAL A 24 -3.72 -7.68 0.16
CA VAL A 24 -2.83 -7.87 1.32
C VAL A 24 -3.15 -6.89 2.43
N PHE A 25 -3.33 -5.61 2.09
CA PHE A 25 -3.74 -4.58 3.05
C PHE A 25 -5.09 -4.91 3.67
N ASN A 26 -6.08 -5.23 2.84
CA ASN A 26 -7.43 -5.53 3.29
C ASN A 26 -7.45 -6.75 4.22
N ALA A 27 -6.79 -7.85 3.84
CA ALA A 27 -6.71 -9.05 4.68
C ALA A 27 -6.02 -8.76 6.02
N SER A 28 -4.93 -7.98 6.00
CA SER A 28 -4.20 -7.61 7.21
C SER A 28 -5.02 -6.70 8.12
N MET A 29 -5.70 -5.69 7.58
CA MET A 29 -6.57 -4.82 8.36
C MET A 29 -7.80 -5.54 8.92
N ILE A 30 -8.38 -6.49 8.20
CA ILE A 30 -9.45 -7.34 8.73
C ILE A 30 -8.94 -8.11 9.96
N LYS A 31 -7.74 -8.70 9.90
CA LYS A 31 -7.13 -9.38 11.05
C LYS A 31 -6.87 -8.42 12.22
N VAL A 32 -6.36 -7.20 11.94
CA VAL A 32 -6.20 -6.15 12.97
C VAL A 32 -7.53 -5.85 13.65
N LEU A 33 -8.61 -5.66 12.88
CA LEU A 33 -9.93 -5.38 13.44
C LEU A 33 -10.49 -6.56 14.24
N MET A 34 -10.25 -7.80 13.81
CA MET A 34 -10.64 -9.00 14.58
C MET A 34 -9.91 -9.10 15.92
N LEU A 35 -8.63 -8.68 15.99
CA LEU A 35 -7.88 -8.61 17.26
C LEU A 35 -8.38 -7.47 18.15
N LEU A 36 -8.78 -6.34 17.59
CA LEU A 36 -9.33 -5.20 18.35
C LEU A 36 -10.74 -5.48 18.90
N TYR A 37 -11.54 -6.23 18.15
CA TYR A 37 -12.94 -6.52 18.45
C TYR A 37 -13.22 -8.03 18.41
N PRO A 38 -12.62 -8.83 19.33
CA PRO A 38 -12.67 -10.31 19.25
C PRO A 38 -14.08 -10.89 19.39
N ASN A 39 -14.99 -10.17 20.03
CA ASN A 39 -16.38 -10.57 20.26
C ASN A 39 -17.37 -9.90 19.30
N ALA A 40 -16.90 -9.12 18.33
CA ALA A 40 -17.78 -8.45 17.37
C ALA A 40 -18.06 -9.37 16.16
N GLN A 41 -19.23 -9.18 15.58
CA GLN A 41 -19.53 -9.76 14.26
C GLN A 41 -18.83 -8.94 13.18
N MET A 42 -17.91 -9.58 12.46
CA MET A 42 -17.20 -8.96 11.34
C MET A 42 -18.02 -9.03 10.05
N ASN A 43 -18.23 -7.92 9.38
CA ASN A 43 -18.93 -7.83 8.09
C ASN A 43 -17.99 -7.18 7.07
N VAL A 44 -17.61 -7.90 6.01
CA VAL A 44 -16.73 -7.41 4.95
C VAL A 44 -17.56 -7.09 3.71
N CYS A 45 -17.60 -5.79 3.36
CA CYS A 45 -18.33 -5.26 2.22
C CYS A 45 -17.35 -4.81 1.14
N SER A 46 -17.19 -5.60 0.07
CA SER A 46 -16.29 -5.26 -1.05
C SER A 46 -16.77 -5.88 -2.37
N ILE A 47 -16.06 -5.60 -3.46
CA ILE A 47 -16.35 -6.17 -4.77
C ILE A 47 -16.02 -7.69 -4.73
N LEU A 48 -16.88 -8.53 -5.34
CA LEU A 48 -16.78 -9.99 -5.27
C LEU A 48 -15.39 -10.51 -5.64
N THR A 49 -14.80 -10.01 -6.73
CA THR A 49 -13.47 -10.46 -7.17
C THR A 49 -12.36 -10.11 -6.18
N ASN A 50 -12.49 -9.03 -5.44
CA ASN A 50 -11.54 -8.69 -4.36
C ASN A 50 -11.79 -9.57 -3.12
N GLN A 51 -13.04 -9.89 -2.79
CA GLN A 51 -13.34 -10.83 -1.69
C GLN A 51 -12.66 -12.18 -1.92
N GLU A 52 -12.72 -12.71 -3.14
CA GLU A 52 -12.08 -13.98 -3.49
C GLU A 52 -10.56 -13.94 -3.24
N SER A 53 -9.90 -12.84 -3.64
CA SER A 53 -8.46 -12.66 -3.39
C SER A 53 -8.15 -12.49 -1.89
N VAL A 54 -8.93 -11.69 -1.16
CA VAL A 54 -8.75 -11.48 0.29
C VAL A 54 -8.93 -12.79 1.08
N LYS A 55 -9.92 -13.61 0.72
CA LYS A 55 -10.19 -14.91 1.37
C LYS A 55 -9.00 -15.86 1.32
N GLN A 56 -8.17 -15.80 0.26
CA GLN A 56 -6.96 -16.62 0.14
C GLN A 56 -5.90 -16.31 1.20
N LEU A 57 -5.94 -15.11 1.80
CA LEU A 57 -4.98 -14.65 2.83
C LEU A 57 -5.53 -14.77 4.26
N LEU A 58 -6.77 -15.26 4.43
CA LEU A 58 -7.41 -15.46 5.71
C LEU A 58 -7.39 -16.93 6.10
N SER A 59 -7.22 -17.23 7.39
CA SER A 59 -7.36 -18.59 7.91
C SER A 59 -8.81 -19.05 7.88
N LYS A 60 -9.03 -20.36 7.90
CA LYS A 60 -10.39 -20.95 7.95
C LYS A 60 -11.18 -20.42 9.15
N ASP A 61 -10.55 -20.38 10.34
CA ASP A 61 -11.19 -19.89 11.58
C ASP A 61 -11.59 -18.39 11.47
N ALA A 62 -10.83 -17.60 10.71
CA ALA A 62 -11.18 -16.21 10.45
C ALA A 62 -12.37 -16.12 9.48
N LEU A 63 -12.37 -16.94 8.42
CA LEU A 63 -13.45 -16.97 7.43
C LEU A 63 -14.80 -17.36 8.06
N ASP A 64 -14.80 -18.29 9.01
CA ASP A 64 -16.03 -18.74 9.70
C ASP A 64 -16.67 -17.64 10.56
N LYS A 65 -15.90 -16.59 10.91
CA LYS A 65 -16.34 -15.44 11.73
C LYS A 65 -16.71 -14.21 10.90
N ILE A 66 -16.62 -14.27 9.59
CA ILE A 66 -16.81 -13.11 8.72
C ILE A 66 -18.03 -13.29 7.82
N ASN A 67 -18.92 -12.32 7.86
CA ASN A 67 -19.99 -12.19 6.87
C ASN A 67 -19.50 -11.39 5.66
N PHE A 68 -19.51 -11.97 4.48
CA PHE A 68 -19.13 -11.31 3.25
C PHE A 68 -20.35 -10.80 2.50
N ALA A 69 -20.38 -9.49 2.22
CA ALA A 69 -21.41 -8.84 1.43
C ALA A 69 -20.80 -8.21 0.17
N SER A 70 -21.28 -8.59 -1.00
CA SER A 70 -20.75 -8.08 -2.26
C SER A 70 -21.35 -6.71 -2.61
N ILE A 71 -20.46 -5.75 -2.95
CA ILE A 71 -20.84 -4.48 -3.54
C ILE A 71 -20.90 -4.66 -5.06
N HIS A 72 -22.07 -4.41 -5.63
CA HIS A 72 -22.23 -4.50 -7.08
C HIS A 72 -21.46 -3.38 -7.78
N ASN A 73 -20.51 -3.76 -8.63
CA ASN A 73 -19.76 -2.82 -9.49
C ASN A 73 -20.16 -3.07 -10.96
N PRO A 74 -21.11 -2.30 -11.51
CA PRO A 74 -21.58 -2.54 -12.87
C PRO A 74 -20.43 -2.39 -13.87
N LYS A 75 -20.29 -3.41 -14.75
CA LYS A 75 -19.29 -3.36 -15.84
C LYS A 75 -19.60 -2.19 -16.76
N VAL A 76 -18.57 -1.41 -17.06
CA VAL A 76 -18.67 -0.29 -17.99
C VAL A 76 -18.38 -0.84 -19.39
N LYS A 77 -19.32 -0.73 -20.33
CA LYS A 77 -19.02 -0.92 -21.76
C LYS A 77 -18.10 0.24 -22.21
N ASN A 78 -17.07 -0.10 -22.97
CA ASN A 78 -16.23 0.94 -23.61
C ASN A 78 -17.12 1.85 -24.44
N GLY A 79 -17.10 3.14 -24.15
CA GLY A 79 -17.96 4.14 -24.77
C GLY A 79 -17.34 5.53 -24.77
N ASN A 80 -18.05 6.48 -25.35
CA ASN A 80 -17.65 7.87 -25.38
C ASN A 80 -17.59 8.48 -23.96
N LYS A 81 -17.04 9.70 -23.84
CA LYS A 81 -16.87 10.40 -22.55
C LYS A 81 -18.18 10.54 -21.76
N VAL A 82 -19.30 10.74 -22.44
CA VAL A 82 -20.63 10.89 -21.81
C VAL A 82 -21.06 9.57 -21.14
N LEU A 83 -20.91 8.45 -21.83
CA LEU A 83 -21.26 7.14 -21.29
C LEU A 83 -20.38 6.77 -20.08
N LYS A 84 -19.09 7.13 -20.15
CA LYS A 84 -18.17 6.94 -19.00
C LYS A 84 -18.62 7.77 -17.80
N ALA A 85 -19.03 9.02 -17.99
CA ALA A 85 -19.56 9.88 -16.93
C ALA A 85 -20.86 9.32 -16.33
N LEU A 86 -21.82 8.90 -17.16
CA LEU A 86 -23.08 8.29 -16.69
C LEU A 86 -22.83 7.01 -15.88
N ASN A 87 -21.90 6.17 -16.31
CA ASN A 87 -21.53 4.97 -15.59
C ASN A 87 -20.85 5.28 -14.23
N TYR A 88 -20.02 6.33 -14.20
CA TYR A 88 -19.43 6.81 -12.94
C TYR A 88 -20.55 7.22 -11.95
N PHE A 89 -21.48 8.08 -12.37
CA PHE A 89 -22.60 8.50 -11.51
C PHE A 89 -23.46 7.31 -11.05
N ARG A 90 -23.74 6.35 -11.94
CA ARG A 90 -24.48 5.13 -11.56
C ARG A 90 -23.75 4.34 -10.47
N LYS A 91 -22.44 4.18 -10.57
CA LYS A 91 -21.62 3.53 -9.54
C LYS A 91 -21.71 4.29 -8.21
N GLU A 92 -21.59 5.62 -8.24
CA GLU A 92 -21.67 6.45 -7.04
C GLU A 92 -23.06 6.38 -6.35
N ILE A 93 -24.14 6.29 -7.12
CA ILE A 93 -25.49 6.08 -6.57
C ILE A 93 -25.60 4.74 -5.84
N ILE A 94 -25.07 3.65 -6.43
CA ILE A 94 -25.08 2.32 -5.81
C ILE A 94 -24.28 2.37 -4.49
N ARG A 95 -23.09 2.97 -4.50
CA ARG A 95 -22.24 3.13 -3.30
C ARG A 95 -22.91 3.95 -2.22
N PHE A 96 -23.58 5.02 -2.61
CA PHE A 96 -24.37 5.85 -1.70
C PHE A 96 -25.51 5.06 -1.05
N GLN A 97 -26.23 4.22 -1.80
CA GLN A 97 -27.29 3.38 -1.24
C GLN A 97 -26.74 2.36 -0.24
N VAL A 98 -25.58 1.76 -0.51
CA VAL A 98 -24.89 0.86 0.43
C VAL A 98 -24.58 1.60 1.73
N PHE A 99 -23.99 2.80 1.65
CA PHE A 99 -23.68 3.61 2.82
C PHE A 99 -24.92 4.03 3.61
N ARG A 100 -25.96 4.46 2.91
CA ARG A 100 -27.23 4.83 3.56
C ARG A 100 -27.86 3.66 4.30
N LYS A 101 -27.85 2.47 3.69
CA LYS A 101 -28.35 1.24 4.33
C LYS A 101 -27.53 0.93 5.57
N MET A 102 -26.20 0.92 5.45
CA MET A 102 -25.28 0.61 6.54
C MET A 102 -25.45 1.57 7.72
N LEU A 103 -25.46 2.89 7.50
CA LEU A 103 -25.65 3.88 8.54
C LEU A 103 -27.02 3.78 9.23
N ARG A 104 -28.06 3.28 8.54
CA ARG A 104 -29.39 3.08 9.13
C ARG A 104 -29.47 1.87 10.03
N THR A 105 -28.65 0.84 9.76
CA THR A 105 -28.67 -0.43 10.51
C THR A 105 -27.62 -0.47 11.63
N THR A 106 -26.69 0.50 11.66
CA THR A 106 -25.63 0.56 12.66
C THR A 106 -26.01 1.45 13.84
N SER A 107 -25.52 1.11 15.03
CA SER A 107 -25.67 1.81 16.28
C SER A 107 -24.39 2.54 16.69
N ARG A 108 -24.41 3.23 17.84
CA ARG A 108 -23.21 3.91 18.38
C ARG A 108 -22.08 2.95 18.78
N GLN A 109 -22.42 1.72 19.19
CA GLN A 109 -21.42 0.72 19.56
C GLN A 109 -20.72 0.05 18.37
N ASP A 110 -21.32 0.16 17.17
CA ASP A 110 -20.80 -0.42 15.95
C ASP A 110 -19.68 0.44 15.34
N LEU A 111 -18.82 -0.20 14.54
CA LEU A 111 -17.75 0.46 13.82
C LEU A 111 -17.91 0.28 12.31
N ILE A 112 -17.81 1.36 11.56
CA ILE A 112 -17.61 1.33 10.11
C ILE A 112 -16.15 1.70 9.84
N PHE A 113 -15.40 0.76 9.28
CA PHE A 113 -14.03 0.95 8.84
C PHE A 113 -14.01 1.10 7.31
N LEU A 114 -13.76 2.32 6.84
CA LEU A 114 -13.66 2.62 5.40
C LEU A 114 -12.23 2.41 4.96
N SER A 115 -11.96 1.29 4.28
CA SER A 115 -10.63 0.97 3.75
C SER A 115 -10.35 1.82 2.52
N ILE A 116 -11.09 1.64 1.45
CA ILE A 116 -10.89 2.38 0.20
C ILE A 116 -12.24 2.83 -0.35
N THR A 117 -12.31 4.12 -0.67
CA THR A 117 -13.49 4.75 -1.24
C THR A 117 -13.09 5.74 -2.32
N THR A 118 -13.99 6.05 -3.25
CA THR A 118 -13.77 7.19 -4.13
C THR A 118 -13.96 8.49 -3.35
N PHE A 119 -13.36 9.56 -3.83
CA PHE A 119 -13.55 10.90 -3.24
C PHE A 119 -15.02 11.30 -3.15
N THR A 120 -15.79 11.08 -4.21
CA THR A 120 -17.22 11.39 -4.26
C THR A 120 -17.99 10.57 -3.23
N SER A 121 -17.77 9.25 -3.18
CA SER A 121 -18.37 8.37 -2.16
C SER A 121 -18.02 8.79 -0.75
N PHE A 122 -16.75 9.13 -0.50
CA PHE A 122 -16.28 9.59 0.80
C PHE A 122 -16.98 10.89 1.24
N THR A 123 -17.09 11.86 0.34
CA THR A 123 -17.79 13.12 0.57
C THR A 123 -19.26 12.90 0.95
N LEU A 124 -19.94 12.09 0.14
CA LEU A 124 -21.35 11.74 0.37
C LEU A 124 -21.53 10.96 1.67
N PHE A 125 -20.62 10.03 1.97
CA PHE A 125 -20.64 9.30 3.23
C PHE A 125 -20.48 10.24 4.43
N LYS A 126 -19.50 11.14 4.38
CA LYS A 126 -19.26 12.10 5.46
C LYS A 126 -20.46 13.05 5.66
N PHE A 127 -21.12 13.43 4.57
CA PHE A 127 -22.37 14.19 4.63
C PHE A 127 -23.49 13.38 5.32
N LEU A 128 -23.70 12.12 4.96
CA LEU A 128 -24.70 11.28 5.61
C LEU A 128 -24.40 11.03 7.09
N LYS A 129 -23.13 10.76 7.42
CA LYS A 129 -22.67 10.44 8.77
C LYS A 129 -23.05 11.48 9.82
N GLN A 130 -23.20 12.76 9.45
CA GLN A 130 -23.59 13.81 10.39
C GLN A 130 -24.95 13.55 11.07
N PHE A 131 -25.81 12.72 10.48
CA PHE A 131 -27.14 12.36 11.01
C PHE A 131 -27.13 11.06 11.83
N TYR A 132 -25.96 10.41 11.97
CA TYR A 132 -25.84 9.11 12.64
C TYR A 132 -24.71 9.14 13.67
N ARG A 133 -24.85 8.34 14.74
CA ARG A 133 -23.88 8.28 15.84
C ARG A 133 -22.91 7.11 15.76
N THR A 134 -22.93 6.35 14.68
CA THR A 134 -22.03 5.21 14.43
C THR A 134 -20.57 5.66 14.44
N ARG A 135 -19.67 4.91 15.05
CA ARG A 135 -18.24 5.17 15.00
C ARG A 135 -17.68 4.87 13.61
N VAL A 136 -16.79 5.72 13.13
CA VAL A 136 -16.17 5.58 11.81
C VAL A 136 -14.66 5.80 11.90
N ILE A 137 -13.92 4.91 11.25
CA ILE A 137 -12.49 5.09 10.95
C ILE A 137 -12.35 5.05 9.42
N ALA A 138 -11.80 6.11 8.83
CA ALA A 138 -11.58 6.20 7.39
C ALA A 138 -10.09 6.24 7.07
N VAL A 139 -9.61 5.26 6.30
CA VAL A 139 -8.22 5.21 5.85
C VAL A 139 -8.00 6.25 4.76
N LEU A 140 -6.99 7.08 4.93
CA LEU A 140 -6.52 8.01 3.91
C LEU A 140 -5.34 7.35 3.16
N HIS A 141 -5.63 6.75 2.03
CA HIS A 141 -4.62 6.28 1.09
C HIS A 141 -4.04 7.44 0.26
N GLY A 142 -3.28 7.16 -0.78
CA GLY A 142 -2.54 8.11 -1.59
C GLY A 142 -3.27 9.32 -2.20
N ASP A 143 -4.56 9.49 -1.97
CA ASP A 143 -5.35 10.62 -2.50
C ASP A 143 -5.04 11.96 -1.82
N ILE A 144 -4.17 11.96 -0.81
CA ILE A 144 -3.74 13.19 -0.12
C ILE A 144 -2.70 13.94 -0.93
N ASP A 145 -1.92 13.26 -1.78
CA ASP A 145 -0.83 13.87 -2.54
C ASP A 145 -1.30 15.06 -3.37
N PHE A 146 -2.46 14.97 -4.02
CA PHE A 146 -2.96 16.08 -4.84
C PHE A 146 -3.43 17.29 -4.02
N ILE A 147 -3.60 17.17 -2.69
CA ILE A 147 -3.85 18.33 -1.82
C ILE A 147 -2.64 19.27 -1.86
N TYR A 148 -1.45 18.70 -1.94
CA TYR A 148 -0.18 19.41 -1.91
C TYR A 148 0.41 19.59 -3.31
N PHE A 149 0.30 18.60 -4.17
CA PHE A 149 0.94 18.54 -5.50
C PHE A 149 -0.09 18.23 -6.62
N PRO A 150 -1.11 19.09 -6.82
CA PRO A 150 -2.07 18.87 -7.88
C PRO A 150 -1.41 19.09 -9.26
N THR A 151 -1.48 18.08 -10.14
CA THR A 151 -0.85 18.09 -11.46
C THR A 151 -1.74 18.68 -12.55
N ASN A 152 -3.08 18.65 -12.36
CA ASN A 152 -4.06 19.12 -13.34
C ASN A 152 -5.24 19.87 -12.71
N CYS A 153 -6.09 20.45 -13.54
CA CYS A 153 -7.24 21.24 -13.07
C CYS A 153 -8.23 20.44 -12.22
N ILE A 154 -8.45 19.15 -12.55
CA ILE A 154 -9.37 18.28 -11.82
C ILE A 154 -8.81 18.00 -10.42
N GLU A 155 -7.53 17.71 -10.31
CA GLU A 155 -6.87 17.52 -9.01
C GLU A 155 -6.89 18.79 -8.17
N ARG A 156 -6.73 19.98 -8.76
CA ARG A 156 -6.87 21.27 -8.05
C ARG A 156 -8.27 21.46 -7.47
N ILE A 157 -9.32 21.09 -8.21
CA ILE A 157 -10.71 21.14 -7.74
C ILE A 157 -10.89 20.12 -6.60
N ASN A 158 -10.43 18.89 -6.79
CA ASN A 158 -10.48 17.85 -5.78
C ASN A 158 -9.71 18.25 -4.51
N ALA A 159 -8.54 18.87 -4.64
CA ALA A 159 -7.77 19.38 -3.52
C ALA A 159 -8.57 20.40 -2.68
N LYS A 160 -9.21 21.38 -3.34
CA LYS A 160 -10.07 22.36 -2.63
C LYS A 160 -11.24 21.68 -1.92
N ALA A 161 -11.86 20.70 -2.55
CA ALA A 161 -12.97 19.96 -1.97
C ALA A 161 -12.52 19.10 -0.78
N HIS A 162 -11.37 18.42 -0.86
CA HIS A 162 -10.79 17.69 0.28
C HIS A 162 -10.47 18.60 1.46
N LYS A 163 -9.83 19.74 1.21
CA LYS A 163 -9.54 20.75 2.24
C LYS A 163 -10.80 21.22 2.95
N TRP A 164 -11.89 21.41 2.22
CA TRP A 164 -13.18 21.76 2.79
C TRP A 164 -13.79 20.63 3.63
N ILE A 165 -13.74 19.37 3.13
CA ILE A 165 -14.27 18.20 3.81
C ILE A 165 -13.50 17.91 5.09
N PHE A 166 -12.18 18.03 5.10
CA PHE A 166 -11.37 17.81 6.29
C PHE A 166 -11.70 18.80 7.40
N ARG A 167 -11.94 20.06 7.08
CA ARG A 167 -12.33 21.09 8.05
C ARG A 167 -13.68 20.82 8.72
N LYS A 168 -14.56 20.02 8.11
CA LYS A 168 -15.84 19.65 8.71
C LYS A 168 -15.64 18.52 9.72
N LYS A 169 -15.60 18.87 11.00
CA LYS A 169 -15.50 17.89 12.09
C LYS A 169 -16.82 17.16 12.28
N LEU A 170 -16.73 15.88 12.56
CA LEU A 170 -17.86 15.03 12.91
C LEU A 170 -17.53 14.25 14.19
N PRO A 171 -18.47 14.14 15.12
CA PRO A 171 -18.29 13.27 16.29
C PRO A 171 -18.17 11.81 15.85
N GLU A 172 -17.39 11.05 16.58
CA GLU A 172 -17.16 9.61 16.33
C GLU A 172 -16.65 9.32 14.90
N PHE A 173 -15.85 10.25 14.32
CA PHE A 173 -15.24 10.09 13.01
C PHE A 173 -13.74 10.35 13.11
N LYS A 174 -12.95 9.32 12.84
CA LYS A 174 -11.49 9.37 12.86
C LYS A 174 -10.92 9.05 11.48
N TYR A 175 -9.76 9.61 11.21
CA TYR A 175 -8.96 9.27 10.04
C TYR A 175 -7.84 8.32 10.44
N LEU A 176 -7.48 7.39 9.58
CA LEU A 176 -6.34 6.52 9.75
C LEU A 176 -5.32 6.80 8.65
N LEU A 177 -4.13 7.17 9.05
CA LEU A 177 -3.00 7.44 8.17
C LEU A 177 -1.98 6.30 8.27
N LEU A 178 -1.40 5.95 7.13
CA LEU A 178 -0.38 4.90 7.01
C LEU A 178 1.03 5.50 6.91
N ASN A 179 1.19 6.76 7.34
CA ASN A 179 2.43 7.50 7.21
C ASN A 179 2.49 8.66 8.20
N LYS A 180 3.52 8.68 9.03
CA LYS A 180 3.82 9.70 10.03
C LYS A 180 3.95 11.12 9.47
N ILE A 181 4.59 11.23 8.31
CA ILE A 181 4.82 12.52 7.65
C ILE A 181 3.48 13.13 7.23
N ALA A 182 2.58 12.30 6.68
CA ALA A 182 1.24 12.73 6.30
C ALA A 182 0.46 13.26 7.51
N LYS A 183 0.50 12.58 8.65
CA LYS A 183 -0.13 13.03 9.89
C LYS A 183 0.42 14.38 10.31
N LYS A 184 1.74 14.50 10.45
CA LYS A 184 2.41 15.73 10.86
C LYS A 184 2.02 16.93 9.99
N ASN A 185 2.03 16.76 8.67
CA ASN A 185 1.72 17.84 7.74
C ASN A 185 0.24 18.23 7.78
N LEU A 186 -0.68 17.26 7.80
CA LEU A 186 -2.13 17.56 7.87
C LEU A 186 -2.52 18.28 9.16
N ILE A 187 -1.84 18.01 10.27
CA ILE A 187 -2.05 18.71 11.55
C ILE A 187 -1.42 20.11 11.50
N ASN A 188 -0.17 20.23 11.06
CA ASN A 188 0.53 21.52 10.96
C ASN A 188 -0.23 22.50 10.05
N ASP A 189 -0.77 22.00 8.93
CA ASP A 189 -1.57 22.79 7.98
C ASP A 189 -3.02 23.00 8.45
N ARG A 190 -3.35 22.55 9.65
CA ARG A 190 -4.68 22.71 10.29
C ARG A 190 -5.84 22.12 9.48
N TYR A 191 -5.57 21.10 8.66
CA TYR A 191 -6.64 20.34 8.01
C TYR A 191 -7.30 19.38 8.97
N LEU A 192 -6.52 18.74 9.84
CA LEU A 192 -6.98 17.81 10.86
C LEU A 192 -6.43 18.22 12.23
N LYS A 193 -7.04 17.74 13.30
CA LYS A 193 -6.52 17.85 14.67
C LYS A 193 -5.94 16.51 15.11
N GLU A 194 -5.07 16.55 16.13
CA GLU A 194 -4.45 15.36 16.72
C GLU A 194 -5.49 14.32 17.15
N ASP A 195 -6.56 14.78 17.77
CA ASP A 195 -7.66 13.93 18.25
C ASP A 195 -8.54 13.35 17.14
N GLU A 196 -8.40 13.77 15.89
CA GLU A 196 -9.14 13.24 14.74
C GLU A 196 -8.37 12.14 13.98
N VAL A 197 -7.09 11.90 14.31
CA VAL A 197 -6.20 11.09 13.47
C VAL A 197 -5.56 9.98 14.28
N TYR A 198 -5.67 8.76 13.75
CA TYR A 198 -4.82 7.63 14.10
C TYR A 198 -3.73 7.48 13.05
N GLU A 199 -2.59 6.96 13.50
CA GLU A 199 -1.45 6.67 12.63
C GLU A 199 -0.96 5.26 12.92
N ILE A 200 -0.77 4.48 11.87
CA ILE A 200 -0.16 3.16 11.96
C ILE A 200 0.81 2.98 10.80
N ASP A 201 1.78 2.10 10.96
CA ASP A 201 2.53 1.56 9.83
C ASP A 201 1.61 0.64 9.00
N HIS A 202 1.94 0.43 7.72
CA HIS A 202 1.13 -0.39 6.83
C HIS A 202 1.09 -1.85 7.32
N PRO A 203 -0.06 -2.37 7.79
CA PRO A 203 -0.13 -3.71 8.32
C PRO A 203 0.17 -4.76 7.26
N PHE A 204 0.90 -5.79 7.63
CA PHE A 204 1.21 -6.89 6.75
C PHE A 204 1.03 -8.23 7.45
N THR A 205 0.41 -9.16 6.76
CA THR A 205 0.43 -10.54 7.16
C THR A 205 1.63 -11.20 6.49
N PHE A 206 2.71 -11.34 7.26
CA PHE A 206 3.86 -12.10 6.78
C PHE A 206 3.44 -13.55 6.59
N LEU A 207 3.59 -14.06 5.38
CA LEU A 207 3.46 -15.48 5.13
C LEU A 207 4.57 -16.16 5.94
N LYS A 208 4.26 -17.26 6.64
CA LYS A 208 5.29 -18.07 7.31
C LYS A 208 6.32 -18.44 6.27
N ASN A 209 7.51 -17.89 6.40
CA ASN A 209 8.40 -17.73 5.27
C ASN A 209 9.35 -18.88 5.11
N ASP A 210 9.41 -19.37 3.89
CA ASP A 210 10.57 -20.03 3.33
C ASP A 210 11.71 -19.05 2.95
N PHE A 211 11.59 -17.75 3.26
CA PHE A 211 12.67 -16.80 3.09
C PHE A 211 13.71 -17.01 4.17
N ARG A 212 14.76 -17.74 3.83
CA ARG A 212 15.93 -17.90 4.69
C ARG A 212 16.89 -16.75 4.46
N LEU A 213 17.60 -16.37 5.55
CA LEU A 213 18.78 -15.49 5.41
C LEU A 213 19.72 -16.14 4.40
N ARG A 214 20.04 -15.44 3.30
CA ARG A 214 20.92 -15.96 2.27
C ARG A 214 22.30 -16.21 2.85
N GLU A 215 22.83 -17.42 2.65
CA GLU A 215 24.24 -17.73 2.88
C GLU A 215 25.05 -17.28 1.66
N GLN A 216 26.24 -16.77 1.91
CA GLN A 216 27.03 -15.98 0.97
C GLN A 216 27.87 -16.79 -0.03
N GLU A 217 27.61 -18.08 -0.19
CA GLU A 217 28.50 -18.95 -0.97
C GLU A 217 28.61 -18.61 -2.46
N THR A 218 27.66 -17.85 -3.01
CA THR A 218 27.70 -17.37 -4.39
C THR A 218 27.12 -15.97 -4.51
N TRP A 219 27.96 -14.95 -4.27
CA TRP A 219 27.54 -13.56 -4.34
C TRP A 219 27.18 -13.08 -5.77
N GLN A 220 27.90 -13.59 -6.76
CA GLN A 220 27.76 -13.18 -8.17
C GLN A 220 26.86 -14.16 -8.96
N PRO A 221 26.06 -13.66 -9.90
CA PRO A 221 25.75 -12.24 -10.11
C PRO A 221 24.92 -11.65 -8.99
N VAL A 222 25.26 -10.42 -8.57
CA VAL A 222 24.40 -9.67 -7.66
C VAL A 222 23.12 -9.27 -8.38
N LYS A 223 21.97 -9.69 -7.87
CA LYS A 223 20.67 -9.51 -8.50
C LYS A 223 19.94 -8.32 -7.89
N ILE A 224 19.80 -7.25 -8.65
CA ILE A 224 19.21 -5.99 -8.24
C ILE A 224 17.87 -5.82 -8.93
N GLY A 225 16.78 -5.73 -8.16
CA GLY A 225 15.44 -5.71 -8.70
C GLY A 225 14.66 -4.44 -8.41
N HIS A 226 13.98 -3.91 -9.42
CA HIS A 226 12.89 -2.95 -9.22
C HIS A 226 11.55 -3.67 -9.24
N ILE A 227 10.75 -3.50 -8.19
CA ILE A 227 9.55 -4.29 -7.93
C ILE A 227 8.28 -3.46 -7.97
N GLY A 228 7.18 -4.09 -8.37
CA GLY A 228 5.85 -3.47 -8.45
C GLY A 228 5.57 -2.75 -9.76
N SER A 229 4.75 -1.71 -9.73
CA SER A 229 4.42 -0.93 -10.93
C SER A 229 5.58 -0.03 -11.35
N MET A 230 5.97 -0.13 -12.62
CA MET A 230 7.02 0.67 -13.25
C MET A 230 6.42 1.93 -13.84
N GLU A 231 6.79 3.10 -13.31
CA GLU A 231 6.23 4.40 -13.70
C GLU A 231 7.33 5.46 -13.73
N VAL A 232 7.32 6.32 -14.75
CA VAL A 232 8.28 7.42 -14.84
C VAL A 232 7.95 8.51 -13.83
N GLU A 233 6.72 9.00 -13.84
CA GLU A 233 6.32 10.23 -13.13
C GLU A 233 6.34 10.07 -11.61
N ARG A 234 5.97 8.88 -11.12
CA ARG A 234 5.84 8.64 -9.67
C ARG A 234 7.02 7.92 -9.04
N LYS A 235 7.81 7.18 -9.83
CA LYS A 235 8.85 6.31 -9.29
C LYS A 235 10.21 6.44 -9.96
N ASN A 236 10.33 7.24 -11.03
CA ASN A 236 11.54 7.30 -11.85
C ASN A 236 12.05 5.91 -12.28
N SER A 237 11.11 4.96 -12.47
CA SER A 237 11.46 3.54 -12.71
C SER A 237 12.33 3.32 -13.94
N HIS A 238 12.38 4.27 -14.87
CA HIS A 238 13.25 4.22 -16.05
C HIS A 238 14.75 4.24 -15.71
N TYR A 239 15.13 4.71 -14.53
CA TYR A 239 16.53 4.75 -14.11
C TYR A 239 17.18 3.37 -14.01
N ILE A 240 16.39 2.28 -13.81
CA ILE A 240 16.96 0.94 -13.82
C ILE A 240 17.55 0.58 -15.19
N TYR A 241 16.91 1.02 -16.28
CA TYR A 241 17.42 0.81 -17.64
C TYR A 241 18.66 1.68 -17.91
N THR A 242 18.64 2.93 -17.44
CA THR A 242 19.80 3.84 -17.54
C THR A 242 21.02 3.26 -16.81
N LEU A 243 20.82 2.71 -15.61
CA LEU A 243 21.89 2.06 -14.87
C LEU A 243 22.37 0.79 -15.58
N ALA A 244 21.46 -0.09 -16.01
CA ALA A 244 21.82 -1.33 -16.69
C ALA A 244 22.63 -1.06 -17.96
N GLU A 245 22.32 0.02 -18.70
CA GLU A 245 23.09 0.42 -19.87
C GLU A 245 24.53 0.82 -19.52
N LYS A 246 24.77 1.42 -18.35
CA LYS A 246 26.12 1.79 -17.89
C LYS A 246 26.92 0.61 -17.40
N PHE A 247 26.27 -0.50 -17.00
CA PHE A 247 26.90 -1.69 -16.44
C PHE A 247 26.93 -2.89 -17.41
N GLN A 248 26.95 -2.63 -18.74
CA GLN A 248 26.93 -3.69 -19.75
C GLN A 248 28.08 -4.69 -19.60
N GLU A 249 29.27 -4.23 -19.27
CA GLU A 249 30.44 -5.10 -19.10
C GLU A 249 30.29 -5.99 -17.85
N GLU A 250 29.85 -5.44 -16.74
CA GLU A 250 29.60 -6.20 -15.52
C GLU A 250 28.46 -7.23 -15.71
N ILE A 251 27.45 -6.89 -16.50
CA ILE A 251 26.35 -7.80 -16.84
C ILE A 251 26.86 -8.94 -17.75
N LYS A 252 27.61 -8.64 -18.81
CA LYS A 252 28.19 -9.63 -19.71
C LYS A 252 29.13 -10.59 -18.99
N ASN A 253 29.88 -10.08 -18.02
CA ASN A 253 30.82 -10.88 -17.23
C ASN A 253 30.13 -11.63 -16.07
N GLY A 254 28.79 -11.55 -15.94
CA GLY A 254 28.04 -12.27 -14.91
C GLY A 254 28.26 -11.74 -13.49
N LEU A 255 28.65 -10.47 -13.33
CA LEU A 255 28.88 -9.84 -12.02
C LEU A 255 27.62 -9.18 -11.46
N LEU A 256 26.80 -8.60 -12.35
CA LEU A 256 25.52 -7.97 -12.01
C LEU A 256 24.38 -8.50 -12.87
N GLN A 257 23.16 -8.46 -12.33
CA GLN A 257 21.94 -8.69 -13.05
C GLN A 257 20.85 -7.70 -12.60
N PHE A 258 20.35 -6.88 -13.51
CA PHE A 258 19.19 -6.03 -13.24
C PHE A 258 17.91 -6.76 -13.61
N ARG A 259 16.91 -6.69 -12.71
CA ARG A 259 15.64 -7.40 -12.86
C ARG A 259 14.45 -6.46 -12.59
N ILE A 260 13.35 -6.73 -13.26
CA ILE A 260 12.07 -6.08 -13.01
C ILE A 260 11.02 -7.16 -12.75
N ALA A 261 10.28 -7.02 -11.65
CA ALA A 261 9.12 -7.85 -11.36
C ALA A 261 7.88 -6.98 -11.12
N GLY A 262 6.89 -7.06 -12.00
CA GLY A 262 5.65 -6.30 -11.79
C GLY A 262 4.91 -5.92 -13.07
N LEU A 263 4.48 -4.66 -13.16
CA LEU A 263 3.73 -4.12 -14.29
C LEU A 263 4.51 -2.94 -14.92
N ILE A 264 4.75 -3.01 -16.21
CA ILE A 264 5.37 -1.89 -16.97
C ILE A 264 4.26 -1.01 -17.54
N THR A 265 4.28 0.29 -17.19
CA THR A 265 3.35 1.27 -17.79
C THR A 265 3.87 1.80 -19.13
N PRO A 266 3.00 2.33 -19.99
CA PRO A 266 3.42 2.89 -21.28
C PRO A 266 4.51 3.96 -21.20
N SER A 267 4.56 4.72 -20.08
CA SER A 267 5.56 5.77 -19.88
C SER A 267 7.00 5.27 -19.83
N VAL A 268 7.19 4.01 -19.47
CA VAL A 268 8.52 3.39 -19.31
C VAL A 268 9.00 2.70 -20.60
N ILE A 269 8.09 2.31 -21.50
CA ILE A 269 8.40 1.45 -22.67
C ILE A 269 9.55 2.00 -23.52
N LYS A 270 9.62 3.30 -23.73
CA LYS A 270 10.65 3.95 -24.55
C LYS A 270 12.07 3.89 -23.98
N TYR A 271 12.23 3.50 -22.70
CA TYR A 271 13.52 3.39 -22.05
C TYR A 271 14.06 1.96 -22.00
N LYS A 272 13.24 0.97 -22.39
CA LYS A 272 13.61 -0.46 -22.34
C LYS A 272 14.87 -0.75 -23.15
N ASN A 273 15.71 -1.59 -22.59
CA ASN A 273 16.88 -2.14 -23.25
C ASN A 273 17.05 -3.62 -22.90
N GLU A 274 17.98 -4.31 -23.56
CA GLU A 274 18.23 -5.75 -23.42
C GLU A 274 18.99 -6.14 -22.14
N TRP A 275 19.53 -5.16 -21.41
CA TRP A 275 20.35 -5.38 -20.21
C TRP A 275 19.54 -5.63 -18.94
N VAL A 276 18.23 -5.46 -19.02
CA VAL A 276 17.32 -5.67 -17.88
C VAL A 276 16.45 -6.90 -18.14
N HIS A 277 16.50 -7.86 -17.23
CA HIS A 277 15.61 -9.02 -17.25
C HIS A 277 14.23 -8.65 -16.72
N GLU A 278 13.21 -8.76 -17.55
CA GLU A 278 11.84 -8.36 -17.23
C GLU A 278 10.95 -9.57 -16.99
N VAL A 279 10.36 -9.68 -15.81
CA VAL A 279 9.23 -10.56 -15.51
C VAL A 279 8.02 -9.70 -15.23
N VAL A 280 7.21 -9.52 -16.26
CA VAL A 280 6.08 -8.59 -16.22
C VAL A 280 4.82 -9.29 -16.71
N GLY A 281 3.69 -8.88 -16.14
CA GLY A 281 2.38 -9.33 -16.63
C GLY A 281 2.13 -8.83 -18.06
N ASN A 282 1.17 -9.46 -18.74
CA ASN A 282 0.82 -9.10 -20.11
C ASN A 282 0.25 -7.67 -20.18
N ASN A 283 0.93 -6.77 -20.87
CA ASN A 283 0.59 -5.36 -21.01
C ASN A 283 -0.34 -5.13 -22.23
N GLU A 284 -1.47 -5.83 -22.28
CA GLU A 284 -2.50 -5.41 -23.23
C GLU A 284 -3.05 -4.05 -22.80
N PRO A 285 -3.06 -3.01 -23.65
CA PRO A 285 -3.47 -1.64 -23.27
C PRO A 285 -4.87 -1.59 -22.64
N ASP A 286 -5.75 -2.49 -23.01
CA ASP A 286 -7.14 -2.54 -22.53
C ASP A 286 -7.37 -3.52 -21.37
N LYS A 287 -6.40 -4.39 -21.06
CA LYS A 287 -6.48 -5.38 -19.98
C LYS A 287 -5.09 -5.70 -19.42
N PRO A 288 -4.50 -4.84 -18.61
CA PRO A 288 -3.23 -5.16 -17.98
C PRO A 288 -3.41 -6.42 -17.12
N GLN A 289 -2.66 -7.47 -17.45
CA GLN A 289 -2.59 -8.68 -16.62
C GLN A 289 -1.40 -8.53 -15.67
N TYR A 290 -1.69 -8.46 -14.39
CA TYR A 290 -0.65 -8.47 -13.37
C TYR A 290 -0.04 -9.87 -13.26
N LEU A 291 1.21 -9.95 -12.78
CA LEU A 291 1.77 -11.22 -12.32
C LEU A 291 0.85 -11.83 -11.26
N THR A 292 0.72 -13.14 -11.26
CA THR A 292 0.14 -13.82 -10.12
C THR A 292 1.01 -13.61 -8.88
N ARG A 293 0.43 -13.66 -7.69
CA ARG A 293 1.20 -13.49 -6.44
C ARG A 293 2.36 -14.47 -6.37
N SER A 294 2.17 -15.71 -6.75
CA SER A 294 3.21 -16.75 -6.78
C SER A 294 4.37 -16.41 -7.72
N GLN A 295 4.09 -15.93 -8.95
CA GLN A 295 5.12 -15.50 -9.89
C GLN A 295 5.92 -14.32 -9.33
N TYR A 296 5.22 -13.33 -8.79
CA TYR A 296 5.84 -12.16 -8.19
C TYR A 296 6.75 -12.53 -7.01
N GLU A 297 6.29 -13.38 -6.10
CA GLU A 297 7.08 -13.87 -4.95
C GLU A 297 8.27 -14.73 -5.39
N SER A 298 8.14 -15.52 -6.46
CA SER A 298 9.25 -16.27 -7.02
C SER A 298 10.36 -15.35 -7.52
N GLU A 299 10.01 -14.23 -8.15
CA GLU A 299 10.98 -13.22 -8.58
C GLU A 299 11.64 -12.50 -7.39
N LEU A 300 10.84 -12.12 -6.37
CA LEU A 300 11.39 -11.53 -5.15
C LEU A 300 12.45 -12.42 -4.49
N LYS A 301 12.22 -13.73 -4.45
CA LYS A 301 13.18 -14.71 -3.88
C LYS A 301 14.52 -14.74 -4.59
N LEU A 302 14.60 -14.27 -5.83
CA LEU A 302 15.84 -14.22 -6.60
C LEU A 302 16.68 -12.97 -6.32
N LEU A 303 16.10 -11.92 -5.73
CA LEU A 303 16.76 -10.64 -5.58
C LEU A 303 17.69 -10.61 -4.36
N ASP A 304 18.85 -9.98 -4.53
CA ASP A 304 19.77 -9.63 -3.45
C ASP A 304 19.45 -8.26 -2.89
N TYR A 305 19.10 -7.30 -3.75
CA TYR A 305 18.67 -5.96 -3.36
C TYR A 305 17.43 -5.52 -4.14
N CYS A 306 16.54 -4.78 -3.47
CA CYS A 306 15.51 -3.99 -4.15
C CYS A 306 16.00 -2.56 -4.36
N ILE A 307 15.77 -1.99 -5.56
CA ILE A 307 16.20 -0.64 -5.90
C ILE A 307 15.00 0.29 -6.06
N PHE A 308 15.09 1.52 -5.48
CA PHE A 308 14.01 2.51 -5.49
C PHE A 308 14.55 3.90 -5.88
N PHE A 309 13.80 4.60 -6.75
CA PHE A 309 14.18 5.91 -7.31
C PHE A 309 13.13 6.99 -7.05
N TYR A 310 12.36 6.92 -5.95
CA TYR A 310 11.23 7.81 -5.73
C TYR A 310 11.62 9.28 -5.83
N PRO A 311 10.89 10.09 -6.65
CA PRO A 311 11.09 11.52 -6.69
C PRO A 311 10.76 12.15 -5.33
N GLU A 312 11.48 13.21 -4.95
CA GLU A 312 11.40 13.85 -3.63
C GLU A 312 9.97 14.18 -3.17
N HIS A 313 9.09 14.57 -4.08
CA HIS A 313 7.72 14.98 -3.77
C HIS A 313 6.67 13.87 -3.91
N GLN A 314 7.06 12.65 -4.29
CA GLN A 314 6.17 11.49 -4.38
C GLN A 314 6.31 10.62 -3.12
N TYR A 315 5.29 9.82 -2.80
CA TYR A 315 5.31 8.92 -1.63
C TYR A 315 5.51 9.59 -0.26
N ILE A 316 5.40 10.91 -0.16
CA ILE A 316 5.45 11.61 1.13
C ILE A 316 4.19 11.32 1.94
N TYR A 317 3.04 11.22 1.28
CA TYR A 317 1.72 11.08 1.91
C TYR A 317 1.06 9.72 1.69
N ARG A 318 1.72 8.81 1.02
CA ARG A 318 1.19 7.47 0.74
C ARG A 318 2.16 6.37 1.15
N ALA A 319 1.61 5.23 1.57
CA ALA A 319 2.40 4.03 1.77
C ALA A 319 2.72 3.36 0.42
N SER A 320 3.84 2.65 0.37
CA SER A 320 4.23 1.86 -0.80
C SER A 320 4.10 0.37 -0.54
N GLY A 321 3.26 -0.32 -1.31
CA GLY A 321 3.13 -1.77 -1.23
C GLY A 321 4.44 -2.51 -1.53
N ALA A 322 5.25 -2.01 -2.46
CA ALA A 322 6.56 -2.58 -2.79
C ALA A 322 7.53 -2.58 -1.59
N VAL A 323 7.38 -1.61 -0.67
CA VAL A 323 8.18 -1.56 0.56
C VAL A 323 7.85 -2.74 1.47
N VAL A 324 6.59 -3.06 1.62
CA VAL A 324 6.18 -4.21 2.44
C VAL A 324 6.67 -5.52 1.84
N ASP A 325 6.74 -5.59 0.50
CA ASP A 325 7.24 -6.77 -0.20
C ASP A 325 8.74 -7.01 0.05
N PHE A 326 9.60 -5.97 0.03
CA PHE A 326 11.02 -6.17 0.37
C PHE A 326 11.21 -6.56 1.84
N ILE A 327 10.43 -5.97 2.76
CA ILE A 327 10.45 -6.34 4.17
C ILE A 327 10.06 -7.82 4.32
N ASN A 328 8.99 -8.26 3.64
CA ASN A 328 8.58 -9.66 3.65
C ASN A 328 9.67 -10.59 3.10
N GLY A 329 10.35 -10.19 2.03
CA GLY A 329 11.42 -10.96 1.40
C GLY A 329 12.76 -10.93 2.14
N LEU A 330 12.90 -10.16 3.22
CA LEU A 330 14.19 -9.88 3.89
C LEU A 330 15.25 -9.37 2.90
N ILE A 331 14.85 -8.55 1.93
CA ILE A 331 15.70 -8.08 0.84
C ILE A 331 16.18 -6.66 1.17
N PRO A 332 17.48 -6.43 1.39
CA PRO A 332 18.02 -5.08 1.57
C PRO A 332 17.69 -4.14 0.41
N ILE A 333 17.69 -2.84 0.69
CA ILE A 333 17.32 -1.84 -0.31
C ILE A 333 18.48 -0.96 -0.74
N ILE A 334 18.43 -0.51 -1.98
CA ILE A 334 19.23 0.59 -2.50
C ILE A 334 18.24 1.69 -2.90
N THR A 335 18.39 2.89 -2.35
CA THR A 335 17.43 3.95 -2.60
C THR A 335 18.10 5.30 -2.80
N LEU A 336 17.51 6.16 -3.61
CA LEU A 336 17.81 7.57 -3.56
C LEU A 336 17.28 8.15 -2.25
N LYS A 337 17.98 9.19 -1.74
CA LYS A 337 17.58 9.91 -0.53
C LYS A 337 16.14 10.40 -0.66
N HIS A 338 15.29 10.01 0.30
CA HIS A 338 13.88 10.34 0.28
C HIS A 338 13.28 10.24 1.68
N PRO A 339 12.43 11.19 2.15
CA PRO A 339 11.89 11.22 3.51
C PRO A 339 11.19 9.92 3.93
N PHE A 340 10.52 9.23 3.00
CA PHE A 340 9.87 7.96 3.26
C PHE A 340 10.88 6.85 3.63
N PHE A 341 12.02 6.78 2.93
CA PHE A 341 13.08 5.83 3.24
C PHE A 341 13.86 6.25 4.48
N ASP A 342 14.12 7.55 4.71
CA ASP A 342 14.76 8.05 5.93
C ASP A 342 14.00 7.55 7.17
N TYR A 343 12.66 7.57 7.15
CA TYR A 343 11.84 6.99 8.20
C TYR A 343 12.05 5.48 8.38
N LEU A 344 12.14 4.71 7.30
CA LEU A 344 12.38 3.26 7.39
C LEU A 344 13.76 2.93 7.95
N PHE A 345 14.78 3.70 7.60
CA PHE A 345 16.13 3.58 8.18
C PHE A 345 16.15 4.01 9.67
N GLU A 346 15.38 5.04 10.04
CA GLU A 346 15.22 5.44 11.45
C GLU A 346 14.68 4.30 12.32
N ILE A 347 13.66 3.61 11.85
CA ILE A 347 12.99 2.56 12.63
C ILE A 347 13.58 1.16 12.46
N GLY A 348 14.26 0.89 11.35
CA GLY A 348 14.82 -0.41 10.98
C GLY A 348 16.35 -0.50 11.13
N GLY A 349 17.02 0.64 11.37
CA GLY A 349 18.49 0.69 11.35
C GLY A 349 19.07 0.54 9.94
N ASN A 350 20.26 -0.05 9.82
CA ASN A 350 20.85 -0.32 8.52
C ASN A 350 20.09 -1.45 7.80
N ILE A 351 19.18 -1.09 6.90
CA ILE A 351 18.37 -2.00 6.08
C ILE A 351 18.80 -1.97 4.60
N GLY A 352 19.93 -1.33 4.27
CA GLY A 352 20.40 -1.19 2.91
C GLY A 352 21.29 0.03 2.72
N PHE A 353 21.23 0.67 1.56
CA PHE A 353 22.04 1.81 1.20
C PHE A 353 21.17 2.99 0.72
N VAL A 354 21.51 4.20 1.19
CA VAL A 354 20.91 5.46 0.74
C VAL A 354 21.95 6.20 -0.09
N CYS A 355 21.62 6.54 -1.33
CA CYS A 355 22.45 7.31 -2.24
C CYS A 355 21.84 8.72 -2.42
N ASN A 356 22.69 9.76 -2.45
CA ASN A 356 22.21 11.11 -2.67
C ASN A 356 21.76 11.34 -4.13
N ASP A 357 22.42 10.65 -5.07
CA ASP A 357 22.12 10.73 -6.50
C ASP A 357 22.48 9.43 -7.23
N LEU A 358 22.27 9.42 -8.55
CA LEU A 358 22.58 8.25 -9.38
C LEU A 358 24.09 7.98 -9.48
N ASN A 359 24.96 8.97 -9.33
CA ASN A 359 26.41 8.76 -9.41
C ASN A 359 26.90 7.98 -8.18
N GLU A 360 26.43 8.34 -6.97
CA GLU A 360 26.72 7.55 -5.77
C GLU A 360 26.18 6.13 -5.89
N MET A 361 24.99 5.97 -6.49
CA MET A 361 24.40 4.65 -6.73
C MET A 361 25.25 3.83 -7.71
N GLU A 362 25.78 4.43 -8.78
CA GLU A 362 26.70 3.78 -9.73
C GLU A 362 27.99 3.33 -9.03
N ILE A 363 28.59 4.16 -8.20
CA ILE A 363 29.78 3.81 -7.42
C ILE A 363 29.49 2.61 -6.50
N LEU A 364 28.35 2.63 -5.79
CA LEU A 364 27.92 1.52 -4.94
C LEU A 364 27.75 0.23 -5.74
N LEU A 365 27.02 0.28 -6.86
CA LEU A 365 26.78 -0.89 -7.72
C LEU A 365 28.08 -1.48 -8.28
N LYS A 366 29.05 -0.65 -8.61
CA LYS A 366 30.38 -1.09 -9.04
C LYS A 366 31.12 -1.84 -7.93
N ARG A 367 31.07 -1.32 -6.69
CA ARG A 367 31.63 -2.01 -5.51
C ARG A 367 30.94 -3.37 -5.29
N MET A 368 29.61 -3.43 -5.44
CA MET A 368 28.84 -4.66 -5.32
C MET A 368 29.25 -5.69 -6.39
N ALA A 369 29.39 -5.27 -7.64
CA ALA A 369 29.83 -6.13 -8.75
C ALA A 369 31.17 -6.79 -8.47
N HIS A 370 32.08 -6.09 -7.81
CA HIS A 370 33.43 -6.58 -7.47
C HIS A 370 33.50 -7.22 -6.07
N ALA A 371 32.35 -7.60 -5.48
CA ALA A 371 32.26 -8.30 -4.20
C ALA A 371 33.05 -7.62 -3.06
N ASP A 372 32.87 -6.30 -2.94
CA ASP A 372 33.52 -5.51 -1.88
C ASP A 372 33.23 -6.12 -0.49
N PRO A 373 34.26 -6.47 0.28
CA PRO A 373 34.08 -7.15 1.57
C PRO A 373 33.22 -6.40 2.57
N GLU A 374 33.31 -5.07 2.59
CA GLU A 374 32.50 -4.24 3.49
C GLU A 374 31.01 -4.37 3.18
N ILE A 375 30.64 -4.42 1.90
CA ILE A 375 29.25 -4.60 1.47
C ILE A 375 28.75 -5.99 1.85
N LEU A 376 29.58 -7.01 1.65
CA LEU A 376 29.26 -8.38 2.02
C LEU A 376 29.01 -8.54 3.51
N ASP A 377 29.83 -7.93 4.34
CA ASP A 377 29.67 -7.98 5.80
C ASP A 377 28.38 -7.27 6.25
N GLN A 378 28.03 -6.16 5.61
CA GLN A 378 26.80 -5.43 5.92
C GLN A 378 25.54 -6.19 5.49
N TYR A 379 25.57 -6.96 4.41
CA TYR A 379 24.40 -7.63 3.85
C TYR A 379 23.63 -8.51 4.87
N LYS A 380 24.34 -9.37 5.59
CA LYS A 380 23.73 -10.22 6.63
C LYS A 380 23.11 -9.40 7.76
N GLN A 381 23.77 -8.31 8.15
CA GLN A 381 23.23 -7.43 9.18
C GLN A 381 21.99 -6.68 8.68
N GLN A 382 21.98 -6.25 7.42
CA GLN A 382 20.82 -5.61 6.80
C GLN A 382 19.61 -6.55 6.79
N GLN A 383 19.79 -7.82 6.41
CA GLN A 383 18.71 -8.83 6.46
C GLN A 383 18.17 -9.06 7.88
N LYS A 384 19.05 -9.14 8.90
CA LYS A 384 18.64 -9.26 10.31
C LYS A 384 17.83 -8.04 10.77
N ASN A 385 18.26 -6.84 10.38
CA ASN A 385 17.55 -5.61 10.71
C ASN A 385 16.15 -5.59 10.05
N ILE A 386 16.03 -6.04 8.80
CA ILE A 386 14.74 -6.16 8.12
C ILE A 386 13.85 -7.20 8.81
N GLN A 387 14.41 -8.31 9.29
CA GLN A 387 13.67 -9.32 10.04
C GLN A 387 13.09 -8.73 11.36
N LEU A 388 13.85 -7.90 12.05
CA LEU A 388 13.35 -7.18 13.22
C LEU A 388 12.26 -6.17 12.82
N LEU A 389 12.44 -5.49 11.69
CA LEU A 389 11.48 -4.53 11.16
C LEU A 389 10.12 -5.20 10.82
N GLN A 390 10.11 -6.47 10.37
CA GLN A 390 8.87 -7.22 10.14
C GLN A 390 7.94 -7.21 11.36
N GLY A 391 8.50 -7.35 12.57
CA GLY A 391 7.73 -7.34 13.81
C GLY A 391 6.91 -6.06 14.00
N ARG A 392 7.42 -4.93 13.53
CA ARG A 392 6.76 -3.63 13.63
C ARG A 392 5.54 -3.53 12.69
N PHE A 393 5.62 -4.16 11.52
CA PHE A 393 4.54 -4.18 10.53
C PHE A 393 3.56 -5.34 10.74
N SER A 394 3.77 -6.19 11.76
CA SER A 394 2.90 -7.32 12.03
C SER A 394 1.49 -6.89 12.44
N VAL A 395 0.52 -7.72 12.11
CA VAL A 395 -0.89 -7.49 12.44
C VAL A 395 -1.07 -7.29 13.95
N GLU A 396 -0.34 -8.02 14.77
CA GLU A 396 -0.39 -7.98 16.24
C GLU A 396 0.13 -6.66 16.78
N THR A 397 1.28 -6.19 16.29
CA THR A 397 1.86 -4.89 16.68
C THR A 397 0.95 -3.75 16.28
N ILE A 398 0.48 -3.74 15.04
CA ILE A 398 -0.44 -2.72 14.53
C ILE A 398 -1.76 -2.71 15.32
N ALA A 399 -2.30 -3.87 15.67
CA ALA A 399 -3.51 -3.93 16.51
C ALA A 399 -3.27 -3.34 17.90
N LYS A 400 -2.11 -3.61 18.52
CA LYS A 400 -1.73 -3.05 19.82
C LYS A 400 -1.59 -1.52 19.75
N ASP A 401 -0.90 -1.02 18.73
CA ASP A 401 -0.67 0.42 18.55
C ASP A 401 -1.98 1.17 18.29
N LEU A 402 -2.84 0.63 17.42
CA LEU A 402 -4.13 1.22 17.14
C LEU A 402 -5.04 1.18 18.38
N LYS A 403 -5.04 0.09 19.16
CA LYS A 403 -5.77 -0.02 20.43
C LYS A 403 -5.34 1.05 21.43
N HIS A 404 -4.04 1.28 21.56
CA HIS A 404 -3.50 2.32 22.44
C HIS A 404 -3.99 3.72 22.03
N GLN A 405 -3.90 4.07 20.75
CA GLN A 405 -4.39 5.36 20.25
C GLN A 405 -5.91 5.52 20.42
N MET A 406 -6.67 4.44 20.20
CA MET A 406 -8.13 4.47 20.42
C MET A 406 -8.49 4.69 21.89
N ALA A 407 -7.74 4.14 22.83
CA ALA A 407 -7.97 4.34 24.27
C ALA A 407 -7.69 5.78 24.72
N LEU A 408 -6.85 6.53 24.00
CA LEU A 408 -6.55 7.93 24.29
C LEU A 408 -7.62 8.91 23.77
N HIS A 409 -8.43 8.49 22.78
CA HIS A 409 -9.29 9.40 22.01
C HIS A 409 -10.76 8.97 21.89
N PHE A 410 -11.16 7.91 22.60
CA PHE A 410 -12.57 7.48 22.67
C PHE A 410 -13.09 7.49 24.11
#